data_3d5836b9fe3aa5713d72a6cc1a5128d2
#
_entry.id   3d5836b9fe3aa5713d72a6cc1a5128d2
#
_cell.length_a   1.000
_cell.length_b   1.000
_cell.length_c   1.000
_cell.angle_alpha   90.00
_cell.angle_beta   90.00
_cell.angle_gamma   90.00
#
_symmetry.space_group_name_H-M   'P 1'
#
loop_
_entity.id
_entity.type
_entity.pdbx_description
1 polymer ?
#
loop_
_entity_poly.entity_id
_entity_poly.type
_entity_poly.pdbx_seq_one_letter_code
_entity_poly.pdbx_strand_id
1 'polypeptide(L)'
;MKIEHFAIWVRDLEKMKAFYEKYFQAISNEKYFNPKKNFSSYFLSFEGECRLEIMQMPNIPENKNDIHQQYMGLIHFAISVGSKERVDTLTEQLRKDGYEIVGEPRTTGDGYYESVILDPENNRIEITN
;
A
#
# COMPACT_ATOMS: atom_id res chain seq x y z
N MET A 1 -3.28 -17.53 -16.35
CA MET A 1 -3.25 -17.29 -14.89
C MET A 1 -2.82 -15.86 -14.67
N LYS A 2 -3.35 -15.17 -13.66
CA LYS A 2 -3.00 -13.79 -13.29
C LYS A 2 -3.05 -13.66 -11.77
N ILE A 3 -2.33 -12.68 -11.22
CA ILE A 3 -2.50 -12.30 -9.81
C ILE A 3 -3.83 -11.55 -9.73
N GLU A 4 -4.75 -12.05 -8.92
CA GLU A 4 -6.08 -11.44 -8.77
C GLU A 4 -6.05 -10.35 -7.70
N HIS A 5 -5.43 -10.63 -6.53
CA HIS A 5 -5.23 -9.64 -5.47
C HIS A 5 -4.05 -9.99 -4.57
N PHE A 6 -3.57 -8.98 -3.86
CA PHE A 6 -2.80 -9.11 -2.62
C PHE A 6 -3.70 -8.77 -1.43
N ALA A 7 -3.39 -9.31 -0.27
CA ALA A 7 -4.15 -9.03 0.94
C ALA A 7 -3.23 -8.62 2.09
N ILE A 8 -3.65 -7.61 2.86
CA ILE A 8 -2.96 -7.16 4.07
C ILE A 8 -3.92 -7.04 5.25
N TRP A 9 -3.45 -7.43 6.44
CA TRP A 9 -4.15 -7.14 7.68
C TRP A 9 -3.86 -5.71 8.12
N VAL A 10 -4.92 -5.01 8.56
CA VAL A 10 -4.82 -3.63 9.04
C VAL A 10 -5.53 -3.47 10.37
N ARG A 11 -5.09 -2.49 11.18
CA ARG A 11 -5.72 -2.10 12.44
C ARG A 11 -6.94 -1.21 12.24
N ASP A 12 -6.78 -0.23 11.35
CA ASP A 12 -7.80 0.77 11.05
C ASP A 12 -8.16 0.73 9.57
N LEU A 13 -9.22 -0.04 9.28
CA LEU A 13 -9.68 -0.30 7.93
C LEU A 13 -10.07 0.99 7.18
N GLU A 14 -10.74 1.92 7.88
CA GLU A 14 -11.22 3.17 7.27
C GLU A 14 -10.07 4.14 6.99
N LYS A 15 -9.10 4.24 7.90
CA LYS A 15 -7.90 5.04 7.71
C LYS A 15 -7.08 4.55 6.52
N MET A 16 -6.90 3.24 6.41
CA MET A 16 -6.15 2.63 5.30
C MET A 16 -6.86 2.82 3.97
N LYS A 17 -8.18 2.61 3.92
CA LYS A 17 -9.00 2.92 2.74
C LYS A 17 -8.81 4.37 2.30
N ALA A 18 -9.00 5.32 3.21
CA ALA A 18 -8.87 6.75 2.92
C ALA A 18 -7.48 7.13 2.40
N PHE A 19 -6.43 6.48 2.91
CA PHE A 19 -5.06 6.68 2.44
C PHE A 19 -4.89 6.28 0.97
N TYR A 20 -5.30 5.07 0.60
CA TYR A 20 -5.17 4.59 -0.78
C TYR A 20 -6.07 5.35 -1.76
N GLU A 21 -7.28 5.73 -1.34
CA GLU A 21 -8.17 6.56 -2.15
C GLU A 21 -7.57 7.95 -2.40
N LYS A 22 -7.01 8.59 -1.36
CA LYS A 22 -6.44 9.95 -1.44
C LYS A 22 -5.18 10.01 -2.31
N TYR A 23 -4.22 9.12 -2.09
CA TYR A 23 -2.89 9.24 -2.68
C TYR A 23 -2.73 8.44 -3.98
N PHE A 24 -3.43 7.33 -4.10
CA PHE A 24 -3.30 6.40 -5.23
C PHE A 24 -4.56 6.28 -6.07
N GLN A 25 -5.59 7.11 -5.80
CA GLN A 25 -6.85 7.13 -6.54
C GLN A 25 -7.53 5.75 -6.58
N ALA A 26 -7.32 4.95 -5.54
CA ALA A 26 -7.96 3.66 -5.43
C ALA A 26 -9.50 3.81 -5.33
N ILE A 27 -10.22 2.86 -5.91
CA ILE A 27 -11.68 2.78 -5.82
C ILE A 27 -12.02 1.57 -4.97
N SER A 28 -12.67 1.80 -3.82
CA SER A 28 -13.11 0.72 -2.96
C SER A 28 -14.49 0.19 -3.38
N ASN A 29 -14.69 -1.12 -3.18
CA ASN A 29 -16.04 -1.70 -3.18
C ASN A 29 -16.81 -1.33 -1.90
N GLU A 30 -18.04 -1.82 -1.78
CA GLU A 30 -18.77 -1.78 -0.51
C GLU A 30 -18.09 -2.65 0.55
N LYS A 31 -18.17 -2.19 1.81
CA LYS A 31 -17.59 -2.91 2.95
C LYS A 31 -18.21 -4.30 3.08
N TYR A 32 -17.39 -5.31 3.03
CA TYR A 32 -17.80 -6.65 3.44
C TYR A 32 -17.69 -6.79 4.95
N PHE A 33 -18.70 -7.41 5.58
CA PHE A 33 -18.69 -7.72 7.00
C PHE A 33 -19.22 -9.14 7.27
N ASN A 34 -18.44 -9.90 8.02
CA ASN A 34 -18.83 -11.22 8.51
C ASN A 34 -18.98 -11.18 10.05
N PRO A 35 -20.22 -11.16 10.57
CA PRO A 35 -20.46 -11.01 12.01
C PRO A 35 -20.00 -12.21 12.83
N LYS A 36 -19.97 -13.42 12.27
CA LYS A 36 -19.51 -14.62 12.97
C LYS A 36 -18.04 -14.58 13.33
N LYS A 37 -17.22 -13.92 12.51
CA LYS A 37 -15.77 -13.79 12.71
C LYS A 37 -15.39 -12.38 13.17
N ASN A 38 -16.33 -11.44 13.20
CA ASN A 38 -16.06 -10.01 13.34
C ASN A 38 -14.99 -9.54 12.33
N PHE A 39 -15.10 -10.05 11.09
CA PHE A 39 -14.18 -9.77 10.00
C PHE A 39 -14.77 -8.72 9.08
N SER A 40 -13.96 -7.75 8.68
CA SER A 40 -14.32 -6.75 7.66
C SER A 40 -13.22 -6.65 6.62
N SER A 41 -13.61 -6.35 5.37
CA SER A 41 -12.65 -6.03 4.32
C SER A 41 -13.19 -5.06 3.29
N TYR A 42 -12.25 -4.43 2.57
CA TYR A 42 -12.46 -3.72 1.31
C TYR A 42 -11.51 -4.28 0.26
N PHE A 43 -11.99 -4.35 -0.97
CA PHE A 43 -11.14 -4.48 -2.14
C PHE A 43 -10.92 -3.11 -2.77
N LEU A 44 -9.66 -2.75 -2.91
CA LEU A 44 -9.23 -1.52 -3.54
C LEU A 44 -8.76 -1.84 -4.96
N SER A 45 -9.41 -1.21 -5.94
CA SER A 45 -9.10 -1.35 -7.36
C SER A 45 -8.31 -0.14 -7.84
N PHE A 46 -7.34 -0.38 -8.71
CA PHE A 46 -6.54 0.60 -9.42
C PHE A 46 -6.83 0.48 -10.93
N GLU A 47 -6.10 1.17 -11.79
CA GLU A 47 -6.30 1.06 -13.25
C GLU A 47 -5.99 -0.35 -13.81
N GLY A 48 -5.22 -1.17 -13.10
CA GLY A 48 -4.91 -2.54 -13.47
C GLY A 48 -5.96 -3.55 -13.01
N GLU A 49 -5.75 -4.83 -13.34
CA GLU A 49 -6.65 -5.92 -12.92
C GLU A 49 -6.37 -6.43 -11.50
N CYS A 50 -5.15 -6.23 -10.98
CA CYS A 50 -4.78 -6.67 -9.63
C CYS A 50 -5.35 -5.72 -8.59
N ARG A 51 -5.95 -6.28 -7.54
CA ARG A 51 -6.56 -5.52 -6.45
C ARG A 51 -5.74 -5.64 -5.17
N LEU A 52 -5.95 -4.72 -4.24
CA LEU A 52 -5.48 -4.82 -2.86
C LEU A 52 -6.68 -5.08 -1.94
N GLU A 53 -6.70 -6.22 -1.22
CA GLU A 53 -7.66 -6.45 -0.15
C GLU A 53 -7.05 -5.95 1.17
N ILE A 54 -7.72 -5.01 1.81
CA ILE A 54 -7.41 -4.59 3.18
C ILE A 54 -8.40 -5.27 4.12
N MET A 55 -7.89 -5.93 5.16
CA MET A 55 -8.67 -6.81 6.04
C MET A 55 -8.49 -6.42 7.51
N GLN A 56 -9.57 -6.49 8.26
CA GLN A 56 -9.55 -6.24 9.70
C GLN A 56 -10.31 -7.34 10.45
N MET A 57 -9.71 -7.86 11.51
CA MET A 57 -10.33 -8.82 12.43
C MET A 57 -9.67 -8.69 13.80
N PRO A 58 -10.41 -8.94 14.91
CA PRO A 58 -9.81 -8.98 16.24
C PRO A 58 -8.72 -10.05 16.37
N ASN A 59 -7.75 -9.80 17.22
CA ASN A 59 -6.69 -10.75 17.60
C ASN A 59 -5.69 -11.11 16.49
N ILE A 60 -5.61 -10.33 15.42
CA ILE A 60 -4.48 -10.43 14.49
C ILE A 60 -3.25 -9.81 15.18
N PRO A 61 -2.18 -10.58 15.40
CA PRO A 61 -0.99 -10.06 16.06
C PRO A 61 -0.25 -9.06 15.17
N GLU A 62 0.43 -8.13 15.81
CA GLU A 62 1.28 -7.18 15.09
C GLU A 62 2.47 -7.88 14.43
N ASN A 63 2.89 -7.34 13.28
CA ASN A 63 4.16 -7.71 12.70
C ASN A 63 5.30 -7.28 13.63
N LYS A 64 6.20 -8.20 13.96
CA LYS A 64 7.34 -7.96 14.86
C LYS A 64 8.64 -7.62 14.13
N ASN A 65 8.60 -7.61 12.80
CA ASN A 65 9.76 -7.24 12.00
C ASN A 65 10.11 -5.77 12.18
N ASP A 66 11.39 -5.46 12.16
CA ASP A 66 11.86 -4.08 12.08
C ASP A 66 11.49 -3.49 10.72
N ILE A 67 10.68 -2.43 10.73
CA ILE A 67 10.16 -1.80 9.51
C ILE A 67 11.24 -1.19 8.61
N HIS A 68 12.42 -0.91 9.14
CA HIS A 68 13.56 -0.36 8.40
C HIS A 68 14.48 -1.44 7.81
N GLN A 69 14.28 -2.70 8.18
CA GLN A 69 15.01 -3.83 7.63
C GLN A 69 14.20 -4.59 6.59
N GLN A 70 14.91 -5.34 5.74
CA GLN A 70 14.28 -6.22 4.77
C GLN A 70 14.40 -7.67 5.23
N TYR A 71 13.32 -8.44 5.02
CA TYR A 71 13.21 -9.83 5.41
C TYR A 71 12.81 -10.70 4.22
N MET A 72 13.11 -11.98 4.31
CA MET A 72 12.66 -12.95 3.31
C MET A 72 11.13 -12.98 3.23
N GLY A 73 10.58 -13.09 2.04
CA GLY A 73 9.15 -13.12 1.77
C GLY A 73 8.65 -11.85 1.07
N LEU A 74 7.37 -11.56 1.18
CA LEU A 74 6.79 -10.35 0.60
C LEU A 74 7.26 -9.13 1.39
N ILE A 75 7.95 -8.21 0.72
CA ILE A 75 8.55 -7.03 1.36
C ILE A 75 7.88 -5.73 0.96
N HIS A 76 7.41 -5.61 -0.26
CA HIS A 76 6.66 -4.47 -0.77
C HIS A 76 5.72 -4.90 -1.90
N PHE A 77 4.83 -4.01 -2.28
CA PHE A 77 4.17 -4.03 -3.58
C PHE A 77 4.36 -2.66 -4.24
N ALA A 78 4.37 -2.65 -5.56
CA ALA A 78 4.60 -1.44 -6.35
C ALA A 78 3.29 -0.92 -6.95
N ILE A 79 3.14 0.40 -6.94
CA ILE A 79 2.06 1.11 -7.62
C ILE A 79 2.67 2.05 -8.66
N SER A 80 2.37 1.80 -9.94
CA SER A 80 2.79 2.70 -11.01
C SER A 80 1.90 3.94 -11.06
N VAL A 81 2.53 5.09 -11.11
CA VAL A 81 1.87 6.40 -11.22
C VAL A 81 2.05 7.03 -12.61
N GLY A 82 2.72 6.32 -13.53
CA GLY A 82 2.75 6.61 -14.96
C GLY A 82 3.81 7.62 -15.42
N SER A 83 4.50 8.33 -14.52
CA SER A 83 5.63 9.19 -14.91
C SER A 83 6.56 9.51 -13.75
N LYS A 84 7.81 9.89 -14.07
CA LYS A 84 8.81 10.32 -13.08
C LYS A 84 8.36 11.54 -12.28
N GLU A 85 7.75 12.51 -12.94
CA GLU A 85 7.24 13.73 -12.31
C GLU A 85 6.15 13.41 -11.27
N ARG A 86 5.32 12.40 -11.54
CA ARG A 86 4.29 11.94 -10.58
C ARG A 86 4.92 11.19 -9.41
N VAL A 87 5.97 10.40 -9.63
CA VAL A 87 6.75 9.80 -8.53
C VAL A 87 7.27 10.88 -7.61
N ASP A 88 7.96 11.89 -8.15
CA ASP A 88 8.52 13.00 -7.35
C ASP A 88 7.43 13.78 -6.62
N THR A 89 6.39 14.19 -7.33
CA THR A 89 5.31 15.01 -6.76
C THR A 89 4.57 14.29 -5.65
N LEU A 90 4.22 13.00 -5.85
CA LEU A 90 3.50 12.21 -4.86
C LEU A 90 4.39 11.93 -3.64
N THR A 91 5.68 11.63 -3.85
CA THR A 91 6.63 11.42 -2.76
C THR A 91 6.75 12.66 -1.88
N GLU A 92 6.86 13.85 -2.49
CA GLU A 92 6.93 15.10 -1.75
C GLU A 92 5.61 15.46 -1.04
N GLN A 93 4.48 15.14 -1.64
CA GLN A 93 3.19 15.31 -0.97
C GLN A 93 3.07 14.42 0.26
N LEU A 94 3.42 13.13 0.14
CA LEU A 94 3.41 12.18 1.25
C LEU A 94 4.36 12.63 2.38
N ARG A 95 5.56 13.11 2.03
CA ARG A 95 6.52 13.68 2.99
C ARG A 95 5.92 14.86 3.77
N LYS A 96 5.31 15.81 3.07
CA LYS A 96 4.66 16.99 3.70
C LYS A 96 3.50 16.60 4.60
N ASP A 97 2.78 15.56 4.24
CA ASP A 97 1.65 15.02 5.01
C ASP A 97 2.12 14.11 6.19
N GLY A 98 3.46 13.97 6.39
CA GLY A 98 4.07 13.30 7.53
C GLY A 98 4.30 11.80 7.37
N TYR A 99 4.21 11.27 6.15
CA TYR A 99 4.55 9.87 5.88
C TYR A 99 6.04 9.68 5.70
N GLU A 100 6.54 8.53 6.12
CA GLU A 100 7.96 8.22 6.05
C GLU A 100 8.37 7.80 4.64
N ILE A 101 9.43 8.42 4.13
CA ILE A 101 10.08 8.07 2.87
C ILE A 101 11.33 7.24 3.21
N VAL A 102 11.27 5.94 2.98
CA VAL A 102 12.38 5.02 3.27
C VAL A 102 13.33 4.82 2.08
N GLY A 103 12.91 5.27 0.89
CA GLY A 103 13.74 5.32 -0.31
C GLY A 103 13.43 6.56 -1.13
N GLU A 104 14.42 7.45 -1.29
CA GLU A 104 14.27 8.65 -2.11
C GLU A 104 14.07 8.32 -3.60
N PRO A 105 13.38 9.17 -4.37
CA PRO A 105 13.23 9.00 -5.80
C PRO A 105 14.59 8.80 -6.49
N ARG A 106 14.73 7.71 -7.23
CA ARG A 106 15.97 7.36 -7.93
C ARG A 106 15.69 6.48 -9.14
N THR A 107 16.63 6.44 -10.07
CA THR A 107 16.65 5.41 -11.11
C THR A 107 17.34 4.16 -10.59
N THR A 108 16.69 3.01 -10.68
CA THR A 108 17.24 1.70 -10.30
C THR A 108 18.13 1.12 -11.38
N GLY A 109 18.91 0.09 -11.03
CA GLY A 109 19.83 -0.57 -11.96
C GLY A 109 19.15 -1.28 -13.13
N ASP A 110 17.88 -1.61 -13.02
CA ASP A 110 17.03 -2.20 -14.06
C ASP A 110 16.21 -1.15 -14.85
N GLY A 111 16.38 0.14 -14.52
CA GLY A 111 15.90 1.26 -15.32
C GLY A 111 14.57 1.86 -14.88
N TYR A 112 13.93 1.36 -13.84
CA TYR A 112 12.74 2.00 -13.27
C TYR A 112 13.11 3.28 -12.50
N TYR A 113 12.17 4.20 -12.43
CA TYR A 113 12.27 5.37 -11.56
C TYR A 113 11.26 5.22 -10.44
N GLU A 114 11.74 5.19 -9.20
CA GLU A 114 10.92 4.83 -8.07
C GLU A 114 11.31 5.55 -6.78
N SER A 115 10.38 5.61 -5.85
CA SER A 115 10.59 5.89 -4.44
C SER A 115 9.94 4.82 -3.57
N VAL A 116 10.30 4.73 -2.30
CA VAL A 116 9.70 3.80 -1.35
C VAL A 116 9.19 4.56 -0.14
N ILE A 117 7.93 4.34 0.21
CA ILE A 117 7.26 4.98 1.34
C ILE A 117 6.70 3.93 2.30
N LEU A 118 6.33 4.37 3.50
CA LEU A 118 5.50 3.59 4.42
C LEU A 118 4.07 4.13 4.41
N ASP A 119 3.09 3.21 4.33
CA ASP A 119 1.70 3.56 4.53
C ASP A 119 1.39 3.84 6.02
N PRO A 120 0.16 4.23 6.42
CA PRO A 120 -0.16 4.54 7.82
C PRO A 120 0.08 3.40 8.82
N GLU A 121 0.23 2.17 8.35
CA GLU A 121 0.47 0.99 9.19
C GLU A 121 1.81 0.30 8.89
N ASN A 122 2.75 1.06 8.29
CA ASN A 122 4.14 0.67 8.03
C ASN A 122 4.32 -0.44 6.97
N ASN A 123 3.35 -0.62 6.07
CA ASN A 123 3.59 -1.44 4.89
C ASN A 123 4.42 -0.65 3.88
N ARG A 124 5.40 -1.33 3.25
CA ARG A 124 6.22 -0.72 2.21
C ARG A 124 5.46 -0.66 0.90
N ILE A 125 5.43 0.53 0.32
CA ILE A 125 4.90 0.77 -1.01
C ILE A 125 6.01 1.36 -1.87
N GLU A 126 6.23 0.76 -3.01
CA GLU A 126 7.09 1.33 -4.06
C GLU A 126 6.21 2.14 -5.01
N ILE A 127 6.55 3.40 -5.20
CA ILE A 127 5.90 4.30 -6.16
C ILE A 127 6.79 4.33 -7.39
N THR A 128 6.30 3.84 -8.52
CA THR A 128 7.10 3.71 -9.75
C THR A 128 6.43 4.36 -10.96
N ASN A 129 7.22 4.67 -12.01
CA ASN A 129 6.73 5.21 -13.27
C ASN A 129 6.23 4.14 -14.25
#